data_312eaf20d5ce70c4b9942ef6097d3da0
#
_entry.id   312eaf20d5ce70c4b9942ef6097d3da0
#
_cell.length_a   1.000
_cell.length_b   1.000
_cell.length_c   1.000
_cell.angle_alpha   90.00
_cell.angle_beta   90.00
_cell.angle_gamma   90.00
#
_symmetry.space_group_name_H-M   'P 1'
#
loop_
_entity.id
_entity.type
_entity.pdbx_description
1 polymer ?
#
loop_
_entity_poly.entity_id
_entity_poly.type
_entity_poly.pdbx_seq_one_letter_code
_entity_poly.pdbx_strand_id
1 'polypeptide(L)'
;MIYVHRDWSKVPEEKLDRLKALSEELEKIADKAERKAFIAANAGAWSDVRGELEAMSFGKCWYTESRDPVSRNQTDHYRPHGRVKQAEGQFAEGYCWLAFDVENYRIVGVLANTQNREYSEETVGKGIWFPLADPEKRATLGNPDLGGETPLLLDPTDIADAVKIVFWENGEAHPAAHLDDESKANVDDAIVRMGIRQDMLNTARRQKWRDCNRTIEKYTRFQRKPKGQRSAEESATIDELAQELITMASAESEFSATVRCCLLSQRLDMFITRDELNPLKLT
;
A
#
# COMPACT_ATOMS: atom_id res chain seq x y z
N MET A 1 1.65 -4.95 4.19
CA MET A 1 1.87 -3.83 3.25
C MET A 1 3.31 -3.43 3.36
N ILE A 2 4.00 -3.15 2.24
CA ILE A 2 5.37 -2.60 2.28
C ILE A 2 5.33 -1.09 2.08
N TYR A 3 6.36 -0.40 2.56
CA TYR A 3 6.57 1.01 2.26
C TYR A 3 6.85 1.21 0.77
N VAL A 4 6.24 2.24 0.17
CA VAL A 4 6.46 2.63 -1.22
C VAL A 4 7.20 3.97 -1.25
N HIS A 5 8.46 3.92 -1.65
CA HIS A 5 9.25 5.13 -1.85
C HIS A 5 8.82 5.83 -3.13
N ARG A 6 8.52 7.12 -3.03
CA ARG A 6 8.17 7.96 -4.18
C ARG A 6 9.42 8.65 -4.71
N ASP A 7 9.92 8.17 -5.82
CA ASP A 7 11.07 8.73 -6.51
C ASP A 7 10.61 9.63 -7.68
N TRP A 8 10.37 10.90 -7.38
CA TRP A 8 9.88 11.87 -8.37
C TRP A 8 10.87 12.13 -9.50
N SER A 9 12.16 11.81 -9.35
CA SER A 9 13.14 11.91 -10.43
C SER A 9 12.85 10.99 -11.62
N LYS A 10 12.00 9.98 -11.40
CA LYS A 10 11.53 9.04 -12.45
C LYS A 10 10.30 9.52 -13.20
N VAL A 11 9.68 10.61 -12.77
CA VAL A 11 8.53 11.20 -13.45
C VAL A 11 9.04 12.31 -14.38
N PRO A 12 8.67 12.32 -15.68
CA PRO A 12 9.06 13.41 -16.58
C PRO A 12 8.65 14.76 -16.03
N GLU A 13 9.57 15.72 -16.03
CA GLU A 13 9.38 17.06 -15.48
C GLU A 13 8.16 17.76 -16.09
N GLU A 14 7.92 17.60 -17.39
CA GLU A 14 6.78 18.14 -18.10
C GLU A 14 5.41 17.70 -17.53
N LYS A 15 5.35 16.46 -16.99
CA LYS A 15 4.13 15.95 -16.34
C LYS A 15 3.93 16.57 -14.96
N LEU A 16 5.01 16.73 -14.20
CA LEU A 16 5.00 17.40 -12.90
C LEU A 16 4.65 18.88 -13.05
N ASP A 17 5.24 19.57 -14.03
CA ASP A 17 4.96 20.98 -14.34
C ASP A 17 3.49 21.17 -14.75
N ARG A 18 2.94 20.26 -15.54
CA ARG A 18 1.53 20.29 -15.91
C ARG A 18 0.62 20.18 -14.68
N LEU A 19 0.89 19.23 -13.77
CA LEU A 19 0.10 19.07 -12.54
C LEU A 19 0.20 20.32 -11.66
N LYS A 20 1.40 20.90 -11.53
CA LYS A 20 1.63 22.13 -10.79
C LYS A 20 0.86 23.30 -11.40
N ALA A 21 0.92 23.49 -12.71
CA ALA A 21 0.17 24.54 -13.40
C ALA A 21 -1.34 24.39 -13.17
N LEU A 22 -1.88 23.16 -13.23
CA LEU A 22 -3.29 22.90 -12.94
C LEU A 22 -3.67 23.21 -11.48
N SER A 23 -2.78 22.94 -10.53
CA SER A 23 -2.99 23.35 -9.13
C SER A 23 -3.05 24.86 -8.99
N GLU A 24 -2.11 25.59 -9.61
CA GLU A 24 -2.06 27.05 -9.58
C GLU A 24 -3.27 27.72 -10.28
N GLU A 25 -3.81 27.09 -11.32
CA GLU A 25 -5.05 27.54 -11.97
C GLU A 25 -6.27 27.27 -11.09
N LEU A 26 -6.34 26.08 -10.46
CA LEU A 26 -7.43 25.69 -9.58
C LEU A 26 -7.56 26.63 -8.37
N GLU A 27 -6.45 27.09 -7.80
CA GLU A 27 -6.41 28.04 -6.66
C GLU A 27 -7.07 29.38 -7.00
N LYS A 28 -7.04 29.81 -8.28
CA LYS A 28 -7.63 31.09 -8.72
C LYS A 28 -9.14 31.02 -8.85
N ILE A 29 -9.73 29.81 -8.88
CA ILE A 29 -11.17 29.62 -9.08
C ILE A 29 -11.90 29.74 -7.74
N ALA A 30 -12.64 30.80 -7.53
CA ALA A 30 -13.36 31.04 -6.28
C ALA A 30 -14.67 30.24 -6.18
N ASP A 31 -15.39 30.06 -7.30
CA ASP A 31 -16.67 29.35 -7.32
C ASP A 31 -16.50 27.83 -7.21
N LYS A 32 -17.30 27.20 -6.35
CA LYS A 32 -17.24 25.76 -6.07
C LYS A 32 -17.66 24.91 -7.27
N ALA A 33 -18.65 25.34 -8.06
CA ALA A 33 -19.12 24.59 -9.20
C ALA A 33 -18.11 24.67 -10.35
N GLU A 34 -17.50 25.83 -10.54
CA GLU A 34 -16.42 26.04 -11.52
C GLU A 34 -15.19 25.19 -11.14
N ARG A 35 -14.76 25.16 -9.86
CA ARG A 35 -13.68 24.27 -9.40
C ARG A 35 -13.99 22.80 -9.73
N LYS A 36 -15.20 22.34 -9.43
CA LYS A 36 -15.60 20.97 -9.73
C LYS A 36 -15.55 20.67 -11.23
N ALA A 37 -16.02 21.60 -12.05
CA ALA A 37 -15.97 21.46 -13.52
C ALA A 37 -14.53 21.44 -14.04
N PHE A 38 -13.67 22.32 -13.51
CA PHE A 38 -12.25 22.39 -13.87
C PHE A 38 -11.53 21.07 -13.53
N ILE A 39 -11.72 20.55 -12.33
CA ILE A 39 -11.13 19.25 -11.91
C ILE A 39 -11.60 18.14 -12.84
N ALA A 40 -12.90 18.07 -13.14
CA ALA A 40 -13.46 17.05 -14.03
C ALA A 40 -12.91 17.15 -15.45
N ALA A 41 -12.77 18.36 -16.00
CA ALA A 41 -12.22 18.60 -17.33
C ALA A 41 -10.74 18.21 -17.46
N ASN A 42 -9.98 18.26 -16.35
CA ASN A 42 -8.55 17.96 -16.31
C ASN A 42 -8.24 16.60 -15.66
N ALA A 43 -9.23 15.72 -15.47
CA ALA A 43 -9.07 14.41 -14.81
C ALA A 43 -8.03 13.51 -15.50
N GLY A 44 -7.72 13.72 -16.77
CA GLY A 44 -6.66 13.01 -17.48
C GLY A 44 -5.26 13.21 -16.87
N ALA A 45 -5.01 14.35 -16.23
CA ALA A 45 -3.68 14.74 -15.77
C ALA A 45 -3.09 13.74 -14.74
N TRP A 46 -3.87 13.27 -13.78
CA TRP A 46 -3.40 12.24 -12.84
C TRP A 46 -3.32 10.84 -13.44
N SER A 47 -4.03 10.57 -14.53
CA SER A 47 -3.89 9.32 -15.26
C SER A 47 -2.61 9.28 -16.09
N ASP A 48 -2.11 10.44 -16.51
CA ASP A 48 -0.89 10.55 -17.32
C ASP A 48 0.38 10.17 -16.55
N VAL A 49 0.38 10.33 -15.21
CA VAL A 49 1.52 9.94 -14.34
C VAL A 49 1.39 8.53 -13.76
N ARG A 50 0.31 7.80 -14.09
CA ARG A 50 0.04 6.49 -13.52
C ARG A 50 1.16 5.49 -13.80
N GLY A 51 1.71 5.45 -15.00
CA GLY A 51 2.75 4.49 -15.38
C GLY A 51 4.02 4.64 -14.55
N GLU A 52 4.43 5.87 -14.27
CA GLU A 52 5.58 6.17 -13.44
C GLU A 52 5.33 5.80 -11.96
N LEU A 53 4.12 6.09 -11.46
CA LEU A 53 3.72 5.69 -10.12
C LEU A 53 3.63 4.16 -9.97
N GLU A 54 3.10 3.44 -10.97
CA GLU A 54 3.10 1.98 -11.00
C GLU A 54 4.52 1.41 -10.95
N ALA A 55 5.46 2.03 -11.66
CA ALA A 55 6.86 1.60 -11.65
C ALA A 55 7.51 1.72 -10.27
N MET A 56 7.10 2.67 -9.42
CA MET A 56 7.59 2.82 -8.03
C MET A 56 7.26 1.63 -7.14
N SER A 57 6.22 0.85 -7.48
CA SER A 57 5.82 -0.37 -6.77
C SER A 57 6.01 -1.64 -7.61
N PHE A 58 6.79 -1.58 -8.69
CA PHE A 58 6.99 -2.70 -9.61
C PHE A 58 5.67 -3.24 -10.20
N GLY A 59 4.73 -2.34 -10.52
CA GLY A 59 3.42 -2.67 -11.09
C GLY A 59 2.39 -3.21 -10.10
N LYS A 60 2.64 -3.09 -8.79
CA LYS A 60 1.73 -3.58 -7.74
C LYS A 60 0.80 -2.48 -7.23
N CYS A 61 -0.39 -2.89 -6.79
CA CYS A 61 -1.24 -2.07 -5.94
C CYS A 61 -0.50 -1.70 -4.64
N TRP A 62 -0.49 -0.41 -4.27
CA TRP A 62 0.25 0.05 -3.09
C TRP A 62 -0.37 -0.42 -1.77
N TYR A 63 -1.70 -0.66 -1.73
CA TYR A 63 -2.40 -1.13 -0.53
C TYR A 63 -2.32 -2.65 -0.35
N THR A 64 -2.51 -3.41 -1.43
CA THR A 64 -2.68 -4.87 -1.36
C THR A 64 -1.45 -5.67 -1.73
N GLU A 65 -0.45 -5.05 -2.39
CA GLU A 65 0.74 -5.66 -3.01
C GLU A 65 0.44 -6.66 -4.14
N SER A 66 -0.80 -6.71 -4.61
CA SER A 66 -1.18 -7.56 -5.75
C SER A 66 -0.86 -6.89 -7.07
N ARG A 67 -0.56 -7.72 -8.08
CA ARG A 67 -0.65 -7.35 -9.49
C ARG A 67 -1.97 -7.86 -10.06
N ASP A 68 -2.66 -7.03 -10.81
CA ASP A 68 -3.84 -7.46 -11.54
C ASP A 68 -3.45 -7.67 -13.01
N PRO A 69 -3.45 -8.92 -13.51
CA PRO A 69 -3.08 -9.19 -14.89
C PRO A 69 -4.16 -8.80 -15.91
N VAL A 70 -5.36 -8.48 -15.47
CA VAL A 70 -6.53 -8.25 -16.31
C VAL A 70 -6.96 -6.79 -16.31
N SER A 71 -6.96 -6.14 -15.14
CA SER A 71 -7.38 -4.75 -15.01
C SER A 71 -6.19 -3.82 -14.74
N ARG A 72 -6.40 -2.53 -15.03
CA ARG A 72 -5.39 -1.51 -14.74
C ARG A 72 -5.54 -1.03 -13.30
N ASN A 73 -4.42 -0.77 -12.64
CA ASN A 73 -4.45 0.04 -11.43
C ASN A 73 -5.00 1.44 -11.75
N GLN A 74 -5.59 2.06 -10.75
CA GLN A 74 -6.11 3.42 -10.80
C GLN A 74 -5.20 4.35 -10.00
N THR A 75 -5.11 5.61 -10.42
CA THR A 75 -4.56 6.66 -9.59
C THR A 75 -5.65 7.09 -8.61
N ASP A 76 -5.47 6.75 -7.34
CA ASP A 76 -6.34 7.14 -6.23
C ASP A 76 -5.82 8.43 -5.57
N HIS A 77 -6.73 9.28 -5.13
CA HIS A 77 -6.42 10.39 -4.26
C HIS A 77 -6.50 9.89 -2.81
N TYR A 78 -5.37 9.81 -2.11
CA TYR A 78 -5.34 9.38 -0.70
C TYR A 78 -6.32 10.21 0.13
N ARG A 79 -6.27 11.55 0.01
CA ARG A 79 -7.30 12.47 0.43
C ARG A 79 -8.24 12.75 -0.72
N PRO A 80 -9.49 12.26 -0.70
CA PRO A 80 -10.43 12.42 -1.81
C PRO A 80 -10.71 13.89 -2.11
N HIS A 81 -10.56 14.30 -3.37
CA HIS A 81 -10.72 15.71 -3.77
C HIS A 81 -12.18 16.21 -3.81
N GLY A 82 -13.16 15.31 -3.93
CA GLY A 82 -14.56 15.65 -4.05
C GLY A 82 -15.29 15.73 -2.70
N ARG A 83 -15.79 14.62 -2.23
CA ARG A 83 -16.45 14.46 -0.92
C ARG A 83 -15.73 13.35 -0.14
N VAL A 84 -15.65 13.51 1.17
CA VAL A 84 -15.07 12.48 2.03
C VAL A 84 -16.14 11.86 2.93
N LYS A 85 -15.98 10.58 3.24
CA LYS A 85 -16.80 9.85 4.21
C LYS A 85 -16.00 9.68 5.50
N GLN A 86 -16.49 10.25 6.58
CA GLN A 86 -15.89 10.15 7.91
C GLN A 86 -16.38 8.90 8.65
N ALA A 87 -17.69 8.66 8.60
CA ALA A 87 -18.37 7.49 9.16
C ALA A 87 -19.60 7.18 8.31
N GLU A 88 -20.31 6.09 8.62
CA GLU A 88 -21.57 5.78 7.94
C GLU A 88 -22.55 6.94 8.10
N GLY A 89 -23.06 7.46 6.96
CA GLY A 89 -23.94 8.62 6.93
C GLY A 89 -23.28 9.97 7.20
N GLN A 90 -22.00 10.02 7.59
CA GLN A 90 -21.28 11.26 7.89
C GLN A 90 -20.31 11.62 6.77
N PHE A 91 -20.51 12.78 6.20
CA PHE A 91 -19.72 13.27 5.07
C PHE A 91 -19.21 14.69 5.33
N ALA A 92 -18.08 15.02 4.74
CA ALA A 92 -17.50 16.35 4.70
C ALA A 92 -17.07 16.73 3.29
N GLU A 93 -16.69 17.99 3.08
CA GLU A 93 -16.05 18.42 1.85
C GLU A 93 -14.70 17.73 1.70
N GLY A 94 -14.35 17.37 0.46
CA GLY A 94 -13.06 16.81 0.15
C GLY A 94 -11.99 17.88 -0.06
N TYR A 95 -10.81 17.42 -0.36
CA TYR A 95 -9.59 18.20 -0.49
C TYR A 95 -9.41 18.66 -1.94
N CYS A 96 -10.31 19.50 -2.44
CA CYS A 96 -10.31 19.87 -3.85
C CYS A 96 -9.00 20.52 -4.30
N TRP A 97 -8.28 21.23 -3.42
CA TRP A 97 -6.98 21.84 -3.72
C TRP A 97 -5.85 20.80 -3.90
N LEU A 98 -6.05 19.55 -3.46
CA LEU A 98 -5.13 18.45 -3.65
C LEU A 98 -5.45 17.59 -4.89
N ALA A 99 -6.36 18.04 -5.75
CA ALA A 99 -6.77 17.27 -6.93
C ALA A 99 -5.61 17.03 -7.90
N PHE A 100 -4.69 17.97 -8.02
CA PHE A 100 -3.51 17.88 -8.89
C PHE A 100 -2.19 17.82 -8.12
N ASP A 101 -2.25 17.61 -6.81
CA ASP A 101 -1.07 17.39 -5.98
C ASP A 101 -0.62 15.93 -6.12
N VAL A 102 0.54 15.72 -6.74
CA VAL A 102 1.13 14.42 -6.97
C VAL A 102 1.43 13.67 -5.66
N GLU A 103 1.72 14.39 -4.57
CA GLU A 103 1.95 13.81 -3.23
C GLU A 103 0.67 13.13 -2.68
N ASN A 104 -0.50 13.50 -3.18
CA ASN A 104 -1.78 12.93 -2.81
C ASN A 104 -2.15 11.66 -3.60
N TYR A 105 -1.33 11.22 -4.57
CA TYR A 105 -1.66 10.07 -5.41
C TYR A 105 -1.15 8.76 -4.85
N ARG A 106 -1.96 7.69 -5.03
CA ARG A 106 -1.62 6.30 -4.72
C ARG A 106 -2.06 5.41 -5.88
N ILE A 107 -1.34 4.33 -6.14
CA ILE A 107 -1.70 3.33 -7.15
C ILE A 107 -2.48 2.21 -6.49
N VAL A 108 -3.71 2.01 -6.93
CA VAL A 108 -4.66 1.10 -6.29
C VAL A 108 -5.38 0.23 -7.30
N GLY A 109 -5.48 -1.05 -7.01
CA GLY A 109 -6.30 -1.98 -7.78
C GLY A 109 -7.80 -1.62 -7.70
N VAL A 110 -8.54 -1.87 -8.77
CA VAL A 110 -9.96 -1.47 -8.90
C VAL A 110 -10.80 -1.90 -7.69
N LEU A 111 -10.69 -3.15 -7.25
CA LEU A 111 -11.49 -3.69 -6.15
C LEU A 111 -11.05 -3.17 -4.76
N ALA A 112 -9.81 -2.69 -4.62
CA ALA A 112 -9.35 -2.03 -3.40
C ALA A 112 -9.74 -0.54 -3.37
N ASN A 113 -9.99 0.06 -4.53
CA ASN A 113 -10.40 1.46 -4.66
C ASN A 113 -11.92 1.63 -4.71
N THR A 114 -12.64 0.79 -5.47
CA THR A 114 -14.08 0.92 -5.66
C THR A 114 -14.84 0.15 -4.57
N GLN A 115 -15.84 0.78 -3.96
CA GLN A 115 -16.69 0.09 -2.97
C GLN A 115 -17.44 -1.08 -3.60
N ASN A 116 -17.27 -2.27 -3.04
CA ASN A 116 -17.84 -3.50 -3.54
C ASN A 116 -18.05 -4.55 -2.42
N ARG A 117 -18.70 -5.68 -2.76
CA ARG A 117 -18.86 -6.86 -1.92
C ARG A 117 -18.55 -8.15 -2.69
N GLU A 118 -17.75 -8.08 -3.74
CA GLU A 118 -17.52 -9.22 -4.62
C GLU A 118 -16.74 -10.35 -3.93
N TYR A 119 -15.79 -10.00 -3.06
CA TYR A 119 -14.91 -10.94 -2.36
C TYR A 119 -14.84 -10.67 -0.87
N SER A 120 -15.95 -10.18 -0.28
CA SER A 120 -16.07 -9.91 1.14
C SER A 120 -17.53 -9.86 1.55
N GLU A 121 -17.86 -10.34 2.74
CA GLU A 121 -19.19 -10.18 3.34
C GLU A 121 -19.49 -8.71 3.68
N GLU A 122 -18.47 -7.92 3.94
CA GLU A 122 -18.57 -6.49 4.21
C GLU A 122 -18.38 -5.66 2.95
N THR A 123 -18.84 -4.40 2.98
CA THR A 123 -18.51 -3.44 1.92
C THR A 123 -17.07 -2.97 2.08
N VAL A 124 -16.23 -3.34 1.14
CA VAL A 124 -14.80 -3.01 1.08
C VAL A 124 -14.50 -2.07 -0.09
N GLY A 125 -13.30 -1.54 -0.12
CA GLY A 125 -12.84 -0.59 -1.13
C GLY A 125 -12.86 0.85 -0.61
N LYS A 126 -11.72 1.53 -0.74
CA LYS A 126 -11.47 2.86 -0.16
C LYS A 126 -12.48 3.90 -0.63
N GLY A 127 -12.70 4.02 -1.93
CA GLY A 127 -13.63 5.03 -2.48
C GLY A 127 -13.35 6.43 -1.93
N ILE A 128 -14.37 6.98 -1.29
CA ILE A 128 -14.30 8.31 -0.66
C ILE A 128 -14.08 8.25 0.88
N TRP A 129 -13.77 7.09 1.44
CA TRP A 129 -13.41 6.98 2.85
C TRP A 129 -12.13 7.77 3.14
N PHE A 130 -12.19 8.63 4.14
CA PHE A 130 -11.04 9.32 4.70
C PHE A 130 -11.39 9.80 6.12
N PRO A 131 -11.55 8.87 7.09
CA PRO A 131 -11.82 9.22 8.48
C PRO A 131 -10.57 9.81 9.14
N LEU A 132 -10.79 10.80 9.99
CA LEU A 132 -9.79 11.37 10.89
C LEU A 132 -10.13 10.98 12.32
N ALA A 133 -9.11 10.85 13.17
CA ALA A 133 -9.29 10.62 14.61
C ALA A 133 -10.09 11.78 15.26
N ASP A 134 -9.82 13.00 14.82
CA ASP A 134 -10.57 14.21 15.21
C ASP A 134 -11.11 14.89 13.94
N PRO A 135 -12.40 14.73 13.61
CA PRO A 135 -13.01 15.34 12.43
C PRO A 135 -12.95 16.87 12.39
N GLU A 136 -12.92 17.52 13.56
CA GLU A 136 -12.88 18.99 13.68
C GLU A 136 -11.52 19.56 13.21
N LYS A 137 -10.48 18.73 13.17
CA LYS A 137 -9.16 19.11 12.67
C LYS A 137 -9.00 18.94 11.16
N ARG A 138 -10.07 18.58 10.46
CA ARG A 138 -10.02 18.41 8.99
C ARG A 138 -9.66 19.74 8.33
N ALA A 139 -8.59 19.69 7.52
CA ALA A 139 -8.20 20.81 6.68
C ALA A 139 -9.33 21.16 5.69
N THR A 140 -9.46 22.42 5.38
CA THR A 140 -10.46 22.98 4.47
C THR A 140 -9.78 23.87 3.44
N LEU A 141 -10.48 24.25 2.38
CA LEU A 141 -9.93 25.19 1.40
C LEU A 141 -9.54 26.53 2.05
N GLY A 142 -10.27 26.97 3.08
CA GLY A 142 -9.95 28.21 3.83
C GLY A 142 -8.81 28.07 4.84
N ASN A 143 -8.48 26.83 5.22
CA ASN A 143 -7.35 26.48 6.08
C ASN A 143 -6.75 25.15 5.60
N PRO A 144 -5.88 25.18 4.58
CA PRO A 144 -5.39 23.98 3.90
C PRO A 144 -4.27 23.24 4.66
N ASP A 145 -3.93 23.66 5.87
CA ASP A 145 -2.90 23.01 6.68
C ASP A 145 -3.31 21.59 7.09
N LEU A 146 -2.55 20.60 6.61
CA LEU A 146 -2.75 19.19 6.89
C LEU A 146 -2.07 18.72 8.19
N GLY A 147 -1.23 19.55 8.80
CA GLY A 147 -0.40 19.17 9.95
C GLY A 147 -1.20 18.85 11.23
N GLY A 148 -2.46 19.30 11.30
CA GLY A 148 -3.36 18.99 12.41
C GLY A 148 -4.13 17.68 12.26
N GLU A 149 -4.10 17.05 11.10
CA GLU A 149 -4.86 15.84 10.80
C GLU A 149 -4.16 14.56 11.29
N THR A 150 -4.98 13.63 11.78
CA THR A 150 -4.55 12.25 12.06
C THR A 150 -5.45 11.30 11.27
N PRO A 151 -5.05 10.90 10.04
CA PRO A 151 -5.82 9.95 9.24
C PRO A 151 -5.89 8.58 9.91
N LEU A 152 -7.04 7.93 9.80
CA LEU A 152 -7.24 6.55 10.29
C LEU A 152 -7.02 5.50 9.19
N LEU A 153 -6.96 5.92 7.91
CA LEU A 153 -6.53 5.04 6.82
C LEU A 153 -5.00 4.97 6.79
N LEU A 154 -4.49 3.82 6.37
CA LEU A 154 -3.06 3.59 6.25
C LEU A 154 -2.52 4.18 4.94
N ASP A 155 -1.37 4.83 5.03
CA ASP A 155 -0.65 5.36 3.88
C ASP A 155 0.57 4.49 3.55
N PRO A 156 0.61 3.82 2.41
CA PRO A 156 1.77 3.02 2.01
C PRO A 156 3.03 3.86 1.78
N THR A 157 2.91 5.18 1.69
CA THR A 157 4.05 6.11 1.57
C THR A 157 4.51 6.67 2.92
N ASP A 158 3.86 6.26 4.01
CA ASP A 158 4.32 6.48 5.38
C ASP A 158 4.97 5.20 5.92
N ILE A 159 6.24 5.29 6.27
CA ILE A 159 7.00 4.16 6.79
C ILE A 159 6.41 3.64 8.12
N ALA A 160 5.85 4.53 8.94
CA ALA A 160 5.21 4.17 10.20
C ALA A 160 3.90 3.39 10.00
N ASP A 161 3.18 3.62 8.89
CA ASP A 161 1.96 2.89 8.59
C ASP A 161 2.23 1.50 8.02
N ALA A 162 3.32 1.34 7.27
CA ALA A 162 3.69 0.07 6.67
C ALA A 162 3.91 -1.05 7.71
N VAL A 163 4.37 -0.72 8.92
CA VAL A 163 4.63 -1.68 10.00
C VAL A 163 3.41 -1.99 10.88
N LYS A 164 2.30 -1.29 10.67
CA LYS A 164 1.07 -1.51 11.44
C LYS A 164 0.28 -2.75 11.01
N ILE A 165 0.58 -3.31 9.82
CA ILE A 165 -0.08 -4.52 9.28
C ILE A 165 0.89 -5.70 9.26
N VAL A 166 0.41 -6.84 9.75
CA VAL A 166 1.06 -8.14 9.63
C VAL A 166 0.15 -9.12 8.89
N PHE A 167 0.73 -10.18 8.33
CA PHE A 167 0.01 -11.24 7.65
C PHE A 167 0.23 -12.56 8.36
N TRP A 168 -0.84 -13.36 8.47
CA TRP A 168 -0.78 -14.67 9.08
C TRP A 168 -0.74 -15.79 8.03
N GLU A 169 -0.52 -17.01 8.48
CA GLU A 169 -0.43 -18.20 7.62
C GLU A 169 -1.69 -18.43 6.77
N ASN A 170 -2.86 -18.05 7.28
CA ASN A 170 -4.12 -18.11 6.54
C ASN A 170 -4.25 -17.03 5.43
N GLY A 171 -3.27 -16.15 5.30
CA GLY A 171 -3.21 -15.06 4.33
C GLY A 171 -3.93 -13.78 4.76
N GLU A 172 -4.57 -13.78 5.91
CA GLU A 172 -5.29 -12.61 6.41
C GLU A 172 -4.34 -11.54 6.92
N ALA A 173 -4.75 -10.29 6.70
CA ALA A 173 -4.10 -9.11 7.25
C ALA A 173 -4.64 -8.82 8.67
N HIS A 174 -3.76 -8.52 9.59
CA HIS A 174 -4.08 -8.20 10.99
C HIS A 174 -3.30 -6.98 11.47
N PRO A 175 -3.80 -6.25 12.48
CA PRO A 175 -3.01 -5.25 13.16
C PRO A 175 -1.78 -5.87 13.82
N ALA A 176 -0.66 -5.15 13.81
CA ALA A 176 0.57 -5.59 14.44
C ALA A 176 0.44 -5.69 15.96
N ALA A 177 1.09 -6.69 16.56
CA ALA A 177 0.95 -7.00 17.99
C ALA A 177 1.42 -5.87 18.92
N HIS A 178 2.40 -5.06 18.50
CA HIS A 178 2.97 -3.97 19.30
C HIS A 178 2.04 -2.75 19.45
N LEU A 179 0.96 -2.66 18.70
CA LEU A 179 -0.01 -1.58 18.80
C LEU A 179 -0.88 -1.73 20.05
N ASP A 180 -1.31 -0.60 20.63
CA ASP A 180 -2.35 -0.59 21.66
C ASP A 180 -3.72 -0.98 21.09
N ASP A 181 -4.71 -1.19 21.96
CA ASP A 181 -6.01 -1.73 21.55
C ASP A 181 -6.80 -0.75 20.67
N GLU A 182 -6.70 0.55 20.91
CA GLU A 182 -7.34 1.58 20.07
C GLU A 182 -6.71 1.61 18.67
N SER A 183 -5.39 1.64 18.60
CA SER A 183 -4.65 1.58 17.33
C SER A 183 -4.94 0.30 16.57
N LYS A 184 -5.05 -0.85 17.24
CA LYS A 184 -5.45 -2.12 16.59
C LYS A 184 -6.83 -2.04 15.99
N ALA A 185 -7.81 -1.48 16.71
CA ALA A 185 -9.18 -1.33 16.20
C ALA A 185 -9.20 -0.42 14.95
N ASN A 186 -8.47 0.69 14.99
CA ASN A 186 -8.36 1.61 13.85
C ASN A 186 -7.69 0.97 12.63
N VAL A 187 -6.62 0.21 12.84
CA VAL A 187 -5.92 -0.52 11.76
C VAL A 187 -6.80 -1.62 11.19
N ASP A 188 -7.56 -2.34 12.02
CA ASP A 188 -8.49 -3.39 11.56
C ASP A 188 -9.60 -2.80 10.68
N ASP A 189 -10.20 -1.68 11.09
CA ASP A 189 -11.16 -0.94 10.29
C ASP A 189 -10.55 -0.45 8.95
N ALA A 190 -9.32 0.07 8.98
CA ALA A 190 -8.61 0.48 7.76
C ALA A 190 -8.36 -0.70 6.81
N ILE A 191 -7.97 -1.87 7.32
CA ILE A 191 -7.77 -3.10 6.54
C ILE A 191 -9.04 -3.47 5.77
N VAL A 192 -10.20 -3.41 6.44
CA VAL A 192 -11.51 -3.69 5.81
C VAL A 192 -11.83 -2.63 4.75
N ARG A 193 -11.80 -1.34 5.13
CA ARG A 193 -12.17 -0.23 4.22
C ARG A 193 -11.29 -0.16 2.99
N MET A 194 -10.00 -0.45 3.12
CA MET A 194 -9.05 -0.42 2.00
C MET A 194 -9.06 -1.72 1.18
N GLY A 195 -9.97 -2.66 1.49
CA GLY A 195 -10.09 -3.92 0.76
C GLY A 195 -8.87 -4.82 0.84
N ILE A 196 -8.10 -4.74 1.94
CA ILE A 196 -6.86 -5.51 2.10
C ILE A 196 -7.17 -6.97 2.46
N ARG A 197 -8.31 -7.23 3.13
CA ARG A 197 -8.73 -8.57 3.61
C ARG A 197 -9.77 -9.24 2.70
N GLN A 198 -9.72 -9.03 1.39
CA GLN A 198 -10.60 -9.72 0.45
C GLN A 198 -10.19 -11.19 0.29
N ASP A 199 -11.15 -12.11 0.13
CA ASP A 199 -10.91 -13.55 0.08
C ASP A 199 -9.93 -13.99 -1.01
N MET A 200 -9.98 -13.36 -2.17
CA MET A 200 -9.02 -13.62 -3.23
C MET A 200 -7.59 -13.27 -2.81
N LEU A 201 -7.40 -12.13 -2.16
CA LEU A 201 -6.10 -11.70 -1.66
C LEU A 201 -5.60 -12.62 -0.55
N ASN A 202 -6.50 -13.00 0.40
CA ASN A 202 -6.17 -13.94 1.47
C ASN A 202 -5.73 -15.30 0.88
N THR A 203 -6.42 -15.77 -0.16
CA THR A 203 -6.07 -17.03 -0.84
C THR A 203 -4.72 -16.95 -1.52
N ALA A 204 -4.42 -15.86 -2.24
CA ALA A 204 -3.14 -15.66 -2.91
C ALA A 204 -1.98 -15.53 -1.90
N ARG A 205 -2.17 -14.78 -0.80
CA ARG A 205 -1.18 -14.64 0.28
C ARG A 205 -0.93 -15.96 1.00
N ARG A 206 -1.98 -16.74 1.29
CA ARG A 206 -1.85 -18.09 1.86
C ARG A 206 -1.02 -19.00 0.96
N GLN A 207 -1.18 -18.91 -0.35
CA GLN A 207 -0.32 -19.66 -1.28
C GLN A 207 1.13 -19.20 -1.20
N LYS A 208 1.40 -17.88 -1.16
CA LYS A 208 2.77 -17.35 -0.99
C LYS A 208 3.40 -17.79 0.34
N TRP A 209 2.64 -17.81 1.41
CA TRP A 209 3.11 -18.34 2.71
C TRP A 209 3.52 -19.80 2.62
N ARG A 210 2.68 -20.64 1.99
CA ARG A 210 2.96 -22.07 1.79
C ARG A 210 4.20 -22.30 0.91
N ASP A 211 4.37 -21.50 -0.15
CA ASP A 211 5.53 -21.59 -1.03
C ASP A 211 6.80 -21.22 -0.26
N CYS A 212 6.78 -20.14 0.52
CA CYS A 212 7.87 -19.75 1.39
C CYS A 212 8.23 -20.86 2.38
N ASN A 213 7.24 -21.43 3.08
CA ASN A 213 7.46 -22.54 4.01
C ASN A 213 8.12 -23.74 3.34
N ARG A 214 7.68 -24.14 2.14
CA ARG A 214 8.29 -25.25 1.40
C ARG A 214 9.77 -24.99 1.08
N THR A 215 10.11 -23.76 0.69
CA THR A 215 11.51 -23.38 0.43
C THR A 215 12.32 -23.35 1.72
N ILE A 216 11.76 -22.85 2.84
CA ILE A 216 12.39 -22.89 4.18
C ILE A 216 12.65 -24.33 4.63
N GLU A 217 11.69 -25.24 4.48
CA GLU A 217 11.84 -26.67 4.86
C GLU A 217 12.99 -27.33 4.07
N LYS A 218 13.06 -27.08 2.76
CA LYS A 218 14.18 -27.58 1.92
C LYS A 218 15.51 -27.01 2.39
N TYR A 219 15.59 -25.68 2.54
CA TYR A 219 16.78 -24.98 3.02
C TYR A 219 17.26 -25.54 4.37
N THR A 220 16.36 -25.63 5.35
CA THR A 220 16.67 -26.15 6.69
C THR A 220 17.14 -27.59 6.66
N ARG A 221 16.54 -28.44 5.80
CA ARG A 221 16.95 -29.84 5.64
C ARG A 221 18.40 -29.95 5.17
N PHE A 222 18.82 -29.16 4.19
CA PHE A 222 20.21 -29.16 3.70
C PHE A 222 21.17 -28.52 4.72
N GLN A 223 20.70 -27.53 5.47
CA GLN A 223 21.49 -26.87 6.53
C GLN A 223 21.84 -27.78 7.71
N ARG A 224 21.07 -28.83 7.99
CA ARG A 224 21.36 -29.80 9.07
C ARG A 224 22.68 -30.51 8.88
N LYS A 225 23.17 -30.69 7.65
CA LYS A 225 24.46 -31.28 7.36
C LYS A 225 25.57 -30.26 7.62
N PRO A 226 26.60 -30.61 8.45
CA PRO A 226 27.68 -29.68 8.76
C PRO A 226 28.39 -29.18 7.48
N LYS A 227 28.80 -27.92 7.46
CA LYS A 227 29.39 -27.27 6.26
C LYS A 227 30.56 -28.06 5.68
N GLY A 228 31.43 -28.64 6.53
CA GLY A 228 32.58 -29.44 6.07
C GLY A 228 32.23 -30.83 5.54
N GLN A 229 30.96 -31.26 5.61
CA GLN A 229 30.48 -32.56 5.11
C GLN A 229 29.56 -32.43 3.90
N ARG A 230 29.31 -31.21 3.45
CA ARG A 230 28.44 -30.93 2.27
C ARG A 230 29.25 -31.13 1.00
N SER A 231 28.62 -31.73 -0.02
CA SER A 231 29.17 -31.71 -1.37
C SER A 231 29.09 -30.30 -1.97
N ALA A 232 29.79 -30.06 -3.06
CA ALA A 232 29.69 -28.81 -3.81
C ALA A 232 28.27 -28.57 -4.33
N GLU A 233 27.58 -29.64 -4.78
CA GLU A 233 26.19 -29.59 -5.25
C GLU A 233 25.20 -29.24 -4.11
N GLU A 234 25.36 -29.86 -2.93
CA GLU A 234 24.55 -29.52 -1.76
C GLU A 234 24.76 -28.07 -1.32
N SER A 235 25.99 -27.57 -1.40
CA SER A 235 26.29 -26.17 -1.07
C SER A 235 25.64 -25.21 -2.08
N ALA A 236 25.74 -25.51 -3.38
CA ALA A 236 25.08 -24.73 -4.44
C ALA A 236 23.54 -24.70 -4.25
N THR A 237 22.92 -25.85 -3.94
CA THR A 237 21.49 -25.93 -3.64
C THR A 237 21.08 -25.05 -2.47
N ILE A 238 21.89 -25.00 -1.40
CA ILE A 238 21.64 -24.12 -0.26
C ILE A 238 21.67 -22.64 -0.68
N ASP A 239 22.64 -22.25 -1.49
CA ASP A 239 22.78 -20.87 -1.97
C ASP A 239 21.62 -20.48 -2.91
N GLU A 240 21.17 -21.40 -3.77
CA GLU A 240 19.99 -21.21 -4.62
C GLU A 240 18.72 -21.02 -3.79
N LEU A 241 18.48 -21.86 -2.79
CA LEU A 241 17.32 -21.75 -1.91
C LEU A 241 17.35 -20.45 -1.07
N ALA A 242 18.54 -20.05 -0.61
CA ALA A 242 18.71 -18.77 0.08
C ALA A 242 18.37 -17.58 -0.84
N GLN A 243 18.84 -17.61 -2.09
CA GLN A 243 18.54 -16.57 -3.07
C GLN A 243 17.04 -16.55 -3.42
N GLU A 244 16.39 -17.72 -3.53
CA GLU A 244 14.94 -17.82 -3.73
C GLU A 244 14.18 -17.13 -2.60
N LEU A 245 14.53 -17.39 -1.33
CA LEU A 245 13.90 -16.73 -0.18
C LEU A 245 14.10 -15.21 -0.19
N ILE A 246 15.31 -14.73 -0.51
CA ILE A 246 15.61 -13.30 -0.68
C ILE A 246 14.72 -12.70 -1.77
N THR A 247 14.62 -13.36 -2.92
CA THR A 247 13.79 -12.89 -4.05
C THR A 247 12.31 -12.83 -3.68
N MET A 248 11.79 -13.85 -3.00
CA MET A 248 10.41 -13.87 -2.55
C MET A 248 10.09 -12.73 -1.55
N ALA A 249 11.06 -12.35 -0.72
CA ALA A 249 10.93 -11.29 0.28
C ALA A 249 11.19 -9.89 -0.30
N SER A 250 11.73 -9.78 -1.52
CA SER A 250 12.09 -8.50 -2.12
C SER A 250 10.87 -7.62 -2.40
N ALA A 251 11.06 -6.30 -2.42
CA ALA A 251 10.00 -5.35 -2.72
C ALA A 251 9.40 -5.54 -4.12
N GLU A 252 10.10 -6.18 -5.05
CA GLU A 252 9.62 -6.48 -6.39
C GLU A 252 8.56 -7.57 -6.42
N SER A 253 8.61 -8.50 -5.47
CA SER A 253 7.71 -9.65 -5.43
C SER A 253 6.30 -9.28 -4.94
N GLU A 254 5.28 -9.94 -5.52
CA GLU A 254 3.92 -9.83 -4.99
C GLU A 254 3.83 -10.39 -3.58
N PHE A 255 3.07 -9.70 -2.73
CA PHE A 255 2.83 -10.10 -1.35
C PHE A 255 4.12 -10.32 -0.55
N SER A 256 5.15 -9.53 -0.84
CA SER A 256 6.43 -9.62 -0.15
C SER A 256 6.31 -9.42 1.36
N ALA A 257 5.41 -8.56 1.85
CA ALA A 257 5.14 -8.42 3.28
C ALA A 257 4.64 -9.73 3.91
N THR A 258 3.84 -10.53 3.20
CA THR A 258 3.40 -11.86 3.67
C THR A 258 4.58 -12.82 3.80
N VAL A 259 5.48 -12.84 2.81
CA VAL A 259 6.70 -13.65 2.86
C VAL A 259 7.61 -13.20 3.99
N ARG A 260 7.78 -11.90 4.20
CA ARG A 260 8.55 -11.35 5.32
C ARG A 260 7.97 -11.77 6.67
N CYS A 261 6.64 -11.73 6.84
CA CYS A 261 5.99 -12.23 8.06
C CYS A 261 6.25 -13.73 8.26
N CYS A 262 6.22 -14.54 7.20
CA CYS A 262 6.56 -15.96 7.26
C CYS A 262 8.01 -16.18 7.70
N LEU A 263 8.97 -15.47 7.13
CA LEU A 263 10.39 -15.55 7.50
C LEU A 263 10.63 -15.12 8.95
N LEU A 264 10.02 -14.00 9.36
CA LEU A 264 10.12 -13.48 10.73
C LEU A 264 9.56 -14.47 11.76
N SER A 265 8.42 -15.12 11.47
CA SER A 265 7.81 -16.13 12.36
C SER A 265 8.74 -17.33 12.61
N GLN A 266 9.69 -17.59 11.72
CA GLN A 266 10.67 -18.67 11.81
C GLN A 266 12.09 -18.18 12.15
N ARG A 267 12.25 -16.90 12.53
CA ARG A 267 13.53 -16.27 12.87
C ARG A 267 14.55 -16.31 11.72
N LEU A 268 14.08 -16.15 10.50
CA LEU A 268 14.88 -16.18 9.27
C LEU A 268 14.98 -14.79 8.64
N ASP A 269 15.02 -13.73 9.47
CA ASP A 269 15.11 -12.33 9.07
C ASP A 269 16.35 -12.01 8.22
N MET A 270 17.41 -12.86 8.27
CA MET A 270 18.60 -12.71 7.43
C MET A 270 18.32 -12.79 5.92
N PHE A 271 17.19 -13.36 5.49
CA PHE A 271 16.75 -13.38 4.09
C PHE A 271 16.00 -12.14 3.66
N ILE A 272 15.65 -11.26 4.60
CA ILE A 272 15.04 -9.98 4.29
C ILE A 272 16.17 -8.97 4.09
N THR A 273 16.41 -8.56 2.85
CA THR A 273 17.44 -7.55 2.56
C THR A 273 17.17 -6.30 3.38
N ARG A 274 18.20 -5.83 4.09
CA ARG A 274 18.12 -4.60 4.86
C ARG A 274 18.20 -3.44 3.89
N ASP A 275 17.04 -2.90 3.56
CA ASP A 275 16.85 -1.71 2.79
C ASP A 275 16.29 -0.65 3.75
N GLU A 276 16.74 0.60 3.66
CA GLU A 276 16.18 1.73 4.40
C GLU A 276 14.68 1.92 4.10
N LEU A 277 14.24 1.46 2.92
CA LEU A 277 12.85 1.45 2.47
C LEU A 277 12.03 0.27 3.02
N ASN A 278 12.59 -0.52 3.94
CA ASN A 278 11.97 -1.75 4.42
C ASN A 278 11.87 -1.80 5.94
N PRO A 279 10.83 -1.17 6.52
CA PRO A 279 10.69 -1.01 7.96
C PRO A 279 10.45 -2.32 8.73
N LEU A 280 10.06 -3.43 8.08
CA LEU A 280 9.78 -4.71 8.76
C LEU A 280 11.00 -5.35 9.47
N LYS A 281 12.20 -4.83 9.25
CA LYS A 281 13.41 -5.22 9.99
C LYS A 281 13.67 -4.40 11.26
N LEU A 282 12.88 -3.41 11.56
CA LEU A 282 13.09 -2.47 12.66
C LEU A 282 12.37 -2.86 13.95
N THR A 283 11.76 -4.05 14.00
CA THR A 283 11.04 -4.58 15.18
C THR A 283 11.79 -5.72 15.86
#